data_d2a12821fad0b732e43f43b5455a66cc
#
_entry.id   d2a12821fad0b732e43f43b5455a66cc
#
_cell.length_a   1.000
_cell.length_b   1.000
_cell.length_c   1.000
_cell.angle_alpha   90.00
_cell.angle_beta   90.00
_cell.angle_gamma   90.00
#
_symmetry.space_group_name_H-M   'P 1'
#
loop_
_entity.id
_entity.type
_entity.pdbx_description
1 polymer ?
#
loop_
_entity_poly.entity_id
_entity_poly.type
_entity_poly.pdbx_seq_one_letter_code
_entity_poly.pdbx_strand_id
1 'polypeptide(L)'
;MKRILIYNSGGGLGDSIQIIPLILSLQNHFRNSNLFYLGAHSNHFQDKLKEYNIKIENLDLDLKYFGFRWWHLLVVKKKFDKKCNFYFDLIVDLQSKFRNSLILKRIPHIDFYSTTYNNYFCTRQIKFKSKNYLENLSNFLNEHIKPIDFDYSKISKNLQNEAKRLLPKTNYIGFSITQGNQY
;
A
#
# COMPACT_ATOMS: atom_id res chain seq x y z
N MET A 1 0.99 15.11 -14.36
CA MET A 1 0.93 14.72 -12.95
C MET A 1 0.78 13.20 -12.91
N LYS A 2 1.73 12.46 -12.29
CA LYS A 2 1.68 10.99 -12.23
C LYS A 2 0.56 10.51 -11.29
N ARG A 3 -0.15 9.45 -11.67
CA ARG A 3 -1.16 8.76 -10.83
C ARG A 3 -0.61 7.40 -10.44
N ILE A 4 -0.48 7.16 -9.16
CA ILE A 4 0.13 5.93 -8.63
C ILE A 4 -0.88 5.23 -7.74
N LEU A 5 -1.20 3.98 -8.06
CA LEU A 5 -2.07 3.13 -7.24
C LEU A 5 -1.22 2.20 -6.37
N ILE A 6 -1.45 2.23 -5.08
CA ILE A 6 -0.88 1.28 -4.12
C ILE A 6 -1.98 0.32 -3.70
N TYR A 7 -1.78 -0.95 -3.96
CA TYR A 7 -2.69 -2.01 -3.53
C TYR A 7 -2.11 -2.79 -2.35
N ASN A 8 -2.89 -2.84 -1.27
CA ASN A 8 -2.61 -3.68 -0.12
C ASN A 8 -3.92 -4.34 0.36
N SER A 9 -4.05 -5.65 0.22
CA SER A 9 -5.26 -6.37 0.65
C SER A 9 -5.36 -6.56 2.17
N GLY A 10 -4.32 -6.20 2.92
CA GLY A 10 -4.36 -6.20 4.38
C GLY A 10 -5.42 -5.23 4.88
N GLY A 11 -6.32 -5.71 5.74
CA GLY A 11 -7.41 -4.91 6.30
C GLY A 11 -7.11 -4.39 7.70
N GLY A 12 -5.97 -4.74 8.27
CA GLY A 12 -5.57 -4.35 9.61
C GLY A 12 -4.89 -2.98 9.67
N LEU A 13 -4.99 -2.32 10.82
CA LEU A 13 -4.27 -1.07 11.08
C LEU A 13 -2.74 -1.26 10.93
N GLY A 14 -2.22 -2.40 11.41
CA GLY A 14 -0.80 -2.75 11.29
C GLY A 14 -0.33 -2.84 9.84
N ASP A 15 -1.13 -3.44 8.95
CA ASP A 15 -0.83 -3.52 7.51
C ASP A 15 -0.75 -2.11 6.87
N SER A 16 -1.61 -1.19 7.33
CA SER A 16 -1.60 0.19 6.85
C SER A 16 -0.38 0.97 7.37
N ILE A 17 0.02 0.75 8.63
CA ILE A 17 1.22 1.38 9.21
C ILE A 17 2.49 0.93 8.50
N GLN A 18 2.61 -0.36 8.18
CA GLN A 18 3.80 -0.91 7.52
C GLN A 18 4.09 -0.29 6.15
N ILE A 19 3.08 0.21 5.45
CA ILE A 19 3.26 0.82 4.12
C ILE A 19 3.47 2.33 4.16
N ILE A 20 3.40 2.98 5.33
CA ILE A 20 3.64 4.43 5.47
C ILE A 20 5.00 4.84 4.91
N PRO A 21 6.13 4.17 5.24
CA PRO A 21 7.43 4.55 4.68
C PRO A 21 7.46 4.49 3.14
N LEU A 22 6.80 3.51 2.53
CA LEU A 22 6.66 3.44 1.07
C LEU A 22 5.89 4.65 0.53
N ILE A 23 4.72 4.97 1.13
CA ILE A 23 3.90 6.09 0.69
C ILE A 23 4.68 7.39 0.77
N LEU A 24 5.35 7.66 1.90
CA LEU A 24 6.14 8.86 2.11
C LEU A 24 7.32 8.94 1.12
N SER A 25 8.00 7.83 0.86
CA SER A 25 9.10 7.74 -0.10
C SER A 25 8.61 8.06 -1.52
N LEU A 26 7.46 7.51 -1.93
CA LEU A 26 6.85 7.79 -3.23
C LEU A 26 6.37 9.24 -3.34
N GLN A 27 5.77 9.80 -2.28
CA GLN A 27 5.35 11.21 -2.25
C GLN A 27 6.55 12.16 -2.41
N ASN A 28 7.65 11.86 -1.74
CA ASN A 28 8.86 12.67 -1.84
C ASN A 28 9.53 12.54 -3.20
N HIS A 29 9.57 11.34 -3.77
CA HIS A 29 10.18 11.07 -5.07
C HIS A 29 9.36 11.67 -6.21
N PHE A 30 8.05 11.46 -6.19
CA PHE A 30 7.11 11.97 -7.20
C PHE A 30 6.32 13.17 -6.66
N ARG A 31 6.99 14.31 -6.44
CA ARG A 31 6.40 15.50 -5.78
C ARG A 31 5.08 15.98 -6.38
N ASN A 32 4.87 15.78 -7.69
CA ASN A 32 3.66 16.17 -8.41
C ASN A 32 2.83 14.94 -8.81
N SER A 33 2.61 14.01 -7.88
CA SER A 33 1.80 12.83 -8.11
C SER A 33 0.59 12.77 -7.22
N ASN A 34 -0.48 12.13 -7.71
CA ASN A 34 -1.61 11.69 -6.91
C ASN A 34 -1.41 10.22 -6.54
N LEU A 35 -1.35 9.95 -5.26
CA LEU A 35 -1.31 8.59 -4.74
C LEU A 35 -2.71 8.12 -4.41
N PHE A 36 -3.03 6.92 -4.86
CA PHE A 36 -4.28 6.23 -4.59
C PHE A 36 -4.02 4.96 -3.81
N TYR A 37 -4.90 4.65 -2.89
CA TYR A 37 -4.88 3.40 -2.12
C TYR A 37 -6.09 2.56 -2.48
N LEU A 38 -5.85 1.29 -2.73
CA LEU A 38 -6.89 0.29 -2.91
C LEU A 38 -6.64 -0.85 -1.91
N GLY A 39 -7.60 -1.10 -1.06
CA GLY A 39 -7.56 -2.17 -0.06
C GLY A 39 -8.76 -3.08 -0.14
N ALA A 40 -8.76 -4.15 0.65
CA ALA A 40 -9.90 -5.04 0.78
C ALA A 40 -11.00 -4.48 1.69
N HIS A 41 -10.63 -3.57 2.58
CA HIS A 41 -11.49 -2.95 3.59
C HIS A 41 -11.39 -1.43 3.57
N SER A 42 -12.13 -0.77 4.48
CA SER A 42 -12.07 0.67 4.68
C SER A 42 -10.64 1.15 4.93
N ASN A 43 -10.37 2.33 4.44
CA ASN A 43 -9.04 2.91 4.47
C ASN A 43 -8.75 3.56 5.83
N HIS A 44 -7.81 3.01 6.56
CA HIS A 44 -7.33 3.58 7.82
C HIS A 44 -6.66 4.95 7.67
N PHE A 45 -6.15 5.32 6.48
CA PHE A 45 -5.55 6.64 6.24
C PHE A 45 -6.55 7.79 6.31
N GLN A 46 -7.83 7.52 6.06
CA GLN A 46 -8.92 8.50 6.17
C GLN A 46 -9.66 8.45 7.52
N ASP A 47 -9.36 7.44 8.34
CA ASP A 47 -9.94 7.23 9.66
C ASP A 47 -8.85 7.35 10.75
N LYS A 48 -8.36 6.24 11.29
CA LYS A 48 -7.43 6.18 12.43
C LYS A 48 -6.06 6.82 12.18
N LEU A 49 -5.62 6.86 10.93
CA LEU A 49 -4.34 7.44 10.51
C LEU A 49 -4.49 8.84 9.90
N LYS A 50 -5.67 9.44 9.96
CA LYS A 50 -5.95 10.77 9.40
C LYS A 50 -5.07 11.87 10.01
N GLU A 51 -4.79 11.77 11.31
CA GLU A 51 -3.96 12.74 12.04
C GLU A 51 -2.52 12.83 11.50
N TYR A 52 -2.05 11.82 10.79
CA TYR A 52 -0.69 11.76 10.26
C TYR A 52 -0.50 12.52 8.93
N ASN A 53 -1.57 13.13 8.40
CA ASN A 53 -1.55 13.93 7.17
C ASN A 53 -0.91 13.22 5.97
N ILE A 54 -1.12 11.90 5.87
CA ILE A 54 -0.64 11.11 4.73
C ILE A 54 -1.53 11.44 3.52
N LYS A 55 -0.95 12.08 2.52
CA LYS A 55 -1.66 12.49 1.29
C LYS A 55 -1.87 11.28 0.39
N ILE A 56 -2.94 10.54 0.60
CA ILE A 56 -3.35 9.42 -0.23
C ILE A 56 -4.87 9.40 -0.38
N GLU A 57 -5.34 9.20 -1.60
CA GLU A 57 -6.77 9.12 -1.91
C GLU A 57 -7.22 7.66 -1.89
N ASN A 58 -8.43 7.42 -1.40
CA ASN A 58 -9.00 6.08 -1.44
C ASN A 58 -9.66 5.81 -2.79
N LEU A 59 -9.28 4.72 -3.45
CA LEU A 59 -9.96 4.23 -4.64
C LEU A 59 -11.02 3.21 -4.22
N ASP A 60 -12.28 3.63 -4.19
CA ASP A 60 -13.40 2.73 -3.98
C ASP A 60 -14.02 2.32 -5.34
N LEU A 61 -13.95 1.05 -5.65
CA LEU A 61 -14.52 0.46 -6.87
C LEU A 61 -15.88 -0.23 -6.65
N ASP A 62 -16.54 -0.04 -5.50
CA ASP A 62 -17.76 -0.77 -5.09
C ASP A 62 -17.58 -2.29 -5.16
N LEU A 63 -16.39 -2.78 -4.83
CA LEU A 63 -16.05 -4.19 -4.78
C LEU A 63 -15.61 -4.55 -3.36
N LYS A 64 -16.56 -5.00 -2.53
CA LYS A 64 -16.25 -5.45 -1.17
C LYS A 64 -15.23 -6.58 -1.20
N TYR A 65 -14.24 -6.52 -0.31
CA TYR A 65 -13.13 -7.48 -0.26
C TYR A 65 -12.39 -7.59 -1.60
N PHE A 66 -12.00 -6.45 -2.15
CA PHE A 66 -11.30 -6.40 -3.43
C PHE A 66 -10.16 -7.43 -3.50
N GLY A 67 -10.11 -8.17 -4.60
CA GLY A 67 -9.11 -9.20 -4.81
C GLY A 67 -9.44 -10.58 -4.21
N PHE A 68 -10.42 -10.72 -3.30
CA PHE A 68 -10.75 -12.01 -2.67
C PHE A 68 -11.64 -12.92 -3.51
N ARG A 69 -12.30 -12.39 -4.53
CA ARG A 69 -13.25 -13.13 -5.37
C ARG A 69 -12.79 -13.15 -6.83
N TRP A 70 -12.84 -14.31 -7.48
CA TRP A 70 -12.46 -14.45 -8.88
C TRP A 70 -13.33 -13.64 -9.84
N TRP A 71 -14.62 -13.48 -9.55
CA TRP A 71 -15.51 -12.68 -10.40
C TRP A 71 -15.13 -11.19 -10.47
N HIS A 72 -14.30 -10.68 -9.54
CA HIS A 72 -13.74 -9.33 -9.64
C HIS A 72 -12.95 -9.14 -10.94
N LEU A 73 -12.30 -10.20 -11.45
CA LEU A 73 -11.57 -10.18 -12.73
C LEU A 73 -12.45 -9.78 -13.90
N LEU A 74 -13.73 -10.15 -13.89
CA LEU A 74 -14.68 -9.88 -14.96
C LEU A 74 -15.24 -8.46 -14.92
N VAL A 75 -15.39 -7.89 -13.72
CA VAL A 75 -16.11 -6.63 -13.52
C VAL A 75 -15.22 -5.44 -13.19
N VAL A 76 -13.98 -5.64 -12.72
CA VAL A 76 -13.12 -4.58 -12.22
C VAL A 76 -12.90 -3.47 -13.25
N LYS A 77 -12.64 -3.81 -14.52
CA LYS A 77 -12.45 -2.82 -15.58
C LYS A 77 -13.71 -1.96 -15.76
N LYS A 78 -14.88 -2.58 -15.88
CA LYS A 78 -16.15 -1.86 -16.00
C LYS A 78 -16.45 -0.96 -14.80
N LYS A 79 -16.12 -1.44 -13.59
CA LYS A 79 -16.29 -0.65 -12.36
C LYS A 79 -15.32 0.53 -12.31
N PHE A 80 -14.08 0.33 -12.74
CA PHE A 80 -13.09 1.38 -12.83
C PHE A 80 -13.51 2.44 -13.87
N ASP A 81 -13.84 2.03 -15.09
CA ASP A 81 -14.24 2.93 -16.19
C ASP A 81 -15.47 3.78 -15.85
N LYS A 82 -16.35 3.29 -14.96
CA LYS A 82 -17.52 4.05 -14.45
C LYS A 82 -17.12 5.19 -13.50
N LYS A 83 -16.07 5.00 -12.70
CA LYS A 83 -15.69 5.93 -11.63
C LYS A 83 -14.52 6.82 -12.01
N CYS A 84 -13.67 6.34 -12.90
CA CYS A 84 -12.40 6.95 -13.24
C CYS A 84 -12.30 7.11 -14.76
N ASN A 85 -12.05 8.34 -15.21
CA ASN A 85 -11.78 8.65 -16.63
C ASN A 85 -10.28 8.90 -16.84
N PHE A 86 -9.44 8.00 -16.30
CA PHE A 86 -7.99 8.08 -16.41
C PHE A 86 -7.35 6.69 -16.32
N TYR A 87 -6.05 6.62 -16.52
CA TYR A 87 -5.23 5.44 -16.25
C TYR A 87 -4.19 5.77 -15.16
N PHE A 88 -3.63 4.73 -14.56
CA PHE A 88 -2.51 4.89 -13.64
C PHE A 88 -1.17 4.85 -14.40
N ASP A 89 -0.25 5.73 -14.02
CA ASP A 89 1.13 5.64 -14.52
C ASP A 89 1.86 4.45 -13.90
N LEU A 90 1.53 4.12 -12.64
CA LEU A 90 2.11 3.02 -11.92
C LEU A 90 1.08 2.35 -11.00
N ILE A 91 0.99 1.03 -11.04
CA ILE A 91 0.32 0.23 -10.01
C ILE A 91 1.38 -0.54 -9.23
N VAL A 92 1.37 -0.40 -7.91
CA VAL A 92 2.24 -1.12 -6.97
C VAL A 92 1.39 -2.15 -6.22
N ASP A 93 1.56 -3.43 -6.57
CA ASP A 93 0.92 -4.55 -5.89
C ASP A 93 1.85 -5.09 -4.79
N LEU A 94 1.47 -4.86 -3.54
CA LEU A 94 2.21 -5.30 -2.36
C LEU A 94 1.81 -6.70 -1.89
N GLN A 95 0.86 -7.33 -2.56
CA GLN A 95 0.33 -8.64 -2.19
C GLN A 95 0.76 -9.70 -3.18
N SER A 96 1.67 -10.53 -2.87
CA SER A 96 2.19 -11.61 -3.72
C SER A 96 1.14 -12.73 -4.01
N LYS A 97 -0.11 -12.35 -4.36
CA LYS A 97 -1.21 -13.28 -4.62
C LYS A 97 -1.62 -13.22 -6.09
N PHE A 98 -1.48 -14.34 -6.80
CA PHE A 98 -1.76 -14.48 -8.22
C PHE A 98 -3.10 -13.87 -8.65
N ARG A 99 -4.19 -14.26 -7.99
CA ARG A 99 -5.52 -13.73 -8.30
C ARG A 99 -5.59 -12.22 -8.20
N ASN A 100 -5.01 -11.63 -7.15
CA ASN A 100 -5.04 -10.19 -6.93
C ASN A 100 -4.28 -9.46 -8.04
N SER A 101 -3.09 -9.94 -8.39
CA SER A 101 -2.29 -9.37 -9.48
C SER A 101 -3.02 -9.42 -10.81
N LEU A 102 -3.71 -10.55 -11.13
CA LEU A 102 -4.52 -10.67 -12.34
C LEU A 102 -5.68 -9.66 -12.37
N ILE A 103 -6.38 -9.48 -11.24
CA ILE A 103 -7.49 -8.52 -11.14
C ILE A 103 -6.96 -7.10 -11.30
N LEU A 104 -5.87 -6.74 -10.64
CA LEU A 104 -5.25 -5.42 -10.72
C LEU A 104 -4.78 -5.09 -12.14
N LYS A 105 -4.23 -6.06 -12.88
CA LYS A 105 -3.82 -5.88 -14.29
C LYS A 105 -4.97 -5.53 -15.23
N ARG A 106 -6.23 -5.69 -14.82
CA ARG A 106 -7.40 -5.23 -15.60
C ARG A 106 -7.68 -3.74 -15.44
N ILE A 107 -7.11 -3.10 -14.42
CA ILE A 107 -7.20 -1.65 -14.24
C ILE A 107 -6.25 -0.99 -15.23
N PRO A 108 -6.68 0.04 -16.00
CA PRO A 108 -5.82 0.71 -16.97
C PRO A 108 -4.56 1.31 -16.33
N HIS A 109 -3.38 0.94 -16.85
CA HIS A 109 -2.09 1.40 -16.33
C HIS A 109 -0.99 1.37 -17.40
N ILE A 110 0.10 2.10 -17.14
CA ILE A 110 1.34 2.04 -17.93
C ILE A 110 2.28 1.00 -17.33
N ASP A 111 2.68 1.22 -16.07
CA ASP A 111 3.60 0.34 -15.36
C ASP A 111 2.89 -0.45 -14.28
N PHE A 112 3.25 -1.72 -14.14
CA PHE A 112 2.74 -2.63 -13.12
C PHE A 112 3.89 -3.30 -12.40
N TYR A 113 4.00 -3.05 -11.10
CA TYR A 113 4.95 -3.70 -10.22
C TYR A 113 4.24 -4.68 -9.29
N SER A 114 4.72 -5.92 -9.22
CA SER A 114 4.22 -6.93 -8.28
C SER A 114 5.33 -7.93 -7.99
N THR A 115 5.42 -8.37 -6.74
CA THR A 115 6.34 -9.46 -6.34
C THR A 115 5.78 -10.86 -6.63
N THR A 116 4.57 -10.96 -7.15
CA THR A 116 3.89 -12.22 -7.47
C THR A 116 4.68 -13.03 -8.49
N TYR A 117 4.85 -14.34 -8.21
CA TYR A 117 5.62 -15.25 -9.04
C TYR A 117 6.97 -14.69 -9.47
N ASN A 118 7.69 -14.18 -8.49
CA ASN A 118 9.04 -13.69 -8.73
C ASN A 118 9.09 -12.52 -9.75
N ASN A 119 8.14 -11.60 -9.63
CA ASN A 119 7.93 -10.42 -10.48
C ASN A 119 7.47 -10.73 -11.92
N TYR A 120 6.94 -11.92 -12.17
CA TYR A 120 6.44 -12.32 -13.51
C TYR A 120 5.40 -11.33 -14.07
N PHE A 121 4.59 -10.71 -13.22
CA PHE A 121 3.55 -9.76 -13.64
C PHE A 121 4.06 -8.34 -13.90
N CYS A 122 5.30 -8.03 -13.57
CA CYS A 122 5.87 -6.71 -13.81
C CYS A 122 5.89 -6.39 -15.31
N THR A 123 5.62 -5.12 -15.66
CA THR A 123 5.73 -4.64 -17.06
C THR A 123 7.17 -4.48 -17.51
N ARG A 124 8.10 -4.33 -16.55
CA ARG A 124 9.54 -4.23 -16.80
C ARG A 124 10.29 -5.31 -16.05
N GLN A 125 11.41 -5.77 -16.59
CA GLN A 125 12.28 -6.72 -15.93
C GLN A 125 13.04 -6.05 -14.78
N ILE A 126 13.13 -6.75 -13.65
CA ILE A 126 13.93 -6.35 -12.50
C ILE A 126 15.28 -7.06 -12.59
N LYS A 127 16.37 -6.30 -12.81
CA LYS A 127 17.72 -6.85 -12.98
C LYS A 127 18.29 -7.42 -11.68
N PHE A 128 18.06 -6.74 -10.56
CA PHE A 128 18.57 -7.11 -9.24
C PHE A 128 17.41 -7.20 -8.27
N LYS A 129 17.38 -8.28 -7.49
CA LYS A 129 16.35 -8.51 -6.46
C LYS A 129 16.93 -8.29 -5.08
N SER A 130 16.23 -7.50 -4.29
CA SER A 130 16.52 -7.25 -2.89
C SER A 130 15.43 -7.86 -2.00
N LYS A 131 15.74 -8.03 -0.71
CA LYS A 131 14.73 -8.32 0.31
C LYS A 131 13.86 -7.09 0.62
N ASN A 132 14.33 -5.89 0.28
CA ASN A 132 13.61 -4.63 0.47
C ASN A 132 12.75 -4.32 -0.75
N TYR A 133 11.44 -4.22 -0.57
CA TYR A 133 10.51 -3.94 -1.65
C TYR A 133 10.67 -2.54 -2.26
N LEU A 134 11.12 -1.53 -1.50
CA LEU A 134 11.37 -0.18 -2.01
C LEU A 134 12.59 -0.17 -2.95
N GLU A 135 13.62 -0.95 -2.63
CA GLU A 135 14.78 -1.13 -3.48
C GLU A 135 14.41 -1.89 -4.76
N ASN A 136 13.57 -2.93 -4.66
CA ASN A 136 13.03 -3.63 -5.83
C ASN A 136 12.21 -2.71 -6.72
N LEU A 137 11.40 -1.81 -6.12
CA LEU A 137 10.63 -0.83 -6.87
C LEU A 137 11.54 0.22 -7.54
N SER A 138 12.61 0.64 -6.87
CA SER A 138 13.66 1.51 -7.43
C SER A 138 14.31 0.86 -8.65
N ASN A 139 14.68 -0.41 -8.54
CA ASN A 139 15.25 -1.19 -9.64
C ASN A 139 14.28 -1.37 -10.81
N PHE A 140 13.00 -1.59 -10.50
CA PHE A 140 11.93 -1.71 -11.50
C PHE A 140 11.75 -0.40 -12.29
N LEU A 141 11.76 0.74 -11.61
CA LEU A 141 11.60 2.05 -12.22
C LEU A 141 12.88 2.57 -12.88
N ASN A 142 14.03 1.95 -12.57
CA ASN A 142 15.36 2.44 -12.89
C ASN A 142 15.59 3.88 -12.36
N GLU A 143 15.04 4.15 -11.19
CA GLU A 143 15.09 5.44 -10.50
C GLU A 143 15.45 5.20 -9.03
N HIS A 144 16.32 6.01 -8.45
CA HIS A 144 16.66 5.88 -7.02
C HIS A 144 15.59 6.55 -6.15
N ILE A 145 14.76 5.76 -5.49
CA ILE A 145 13.77 6.24 -4.52
C ILE A 145 14.41 6.30 -3.15
N LYS A 146 14.62 7.51 -2.64
CA LYS A 146 15.19 7.69 -1.29
C LYS A 146 14.20 7.19 -0.24
N PRO A 147 14.59 6.24 0.64
CA PRO A 147 13.75 5.82 1.75
C PRO A 147 13.45 6.99 2.69
N ILE A 148 12.19 7.08 3.11
CA ILE A 148 11.76 8.03 4.13
C ILE A 148 11.09 7.24 5.24
N ASP A 149 11.63 7.35 6.44
CA ASP A 149 11.05 6.76 7.63
C ASP A 149 9.93 7.64 8.18
N PHE A 150 9.00 6.99 8.86
CA PHE A 150 7.94 7.69 9.55
C PHE A 150 8.50 8.44 10.77
N ASP A 151 8.19 9.73 10.85
CA ASP A 151 8.60 10.56 11.97
C ASP A 151 7.61 10.38 13.14
N TYR A 152 7.99 9.55 14.10
CA TYR A 152 7.19 9.26 15.30
C TYR A 152 6.96 10.49 16.19
N SER A 153 7.74 11.56 16.06
CA SER A 153 7.52 12.81 16.82
C SER A 153 6.21 13.51 16.42
N LYS A 154 5.68 13.20 15.24
CA LYS A 154 4.41 13.72 14.71
C LYS A 154 3.18 13.01 15.27
N ILE A 155 3.36 11.93 16.02
CA ILE A 155 2.27 11.28 16.74
C ILE A 155 1.73 12.23 17.79
N SER A 156 0.39 12.31 17.93
CA SER A 156 -0.22 13.23 18.89
C SER A 156 0.34 13.01 20.31
N LYS A 157 0.56 14.10 21.03
CA LYS A 157 1.10 14.05 22.40
C LYS A 157 0.23 13.20 23.33
N ASN A 158 -1.08 13.16 23.09
CA ASN A 158 -2.01 12.32 23.87
C ASN A 158 -1.68 10.83 23.72
N LEU A 159 -1.47 10.36 22.48
CA LEU A 159 -1.10 8.97 22.22
C LEU A 159 0.30 8.63 22.76
N GLN A 160 1.24 9.59 22.67
CA GLN A 160 2.58 9.38 23.26
C GLN A 160 2.50 9.30 24.79
N ASN A 161 1.70 10.12 25.44
CA ASN A 161 1.50 10.11 26.89
C ASN A 161 0.80 8.82 27.34
N GLU A 162 -0.21 8.38 26.58
CA GLU A 162 -0.91 7.12 26.86
C GLU A 162 0.03 5.91 26.71
N ALA A 163 0.83 5.87 25.65
CA ALA A 163 1.86 4.84 25.48
C ALA A 163 2.85 4.84 26.65
N LYS A 164 3.34 6.02 27.08
CA LYS A 164 4.22 6.14 28.25
C LYS A 164 3.55 5.70 29.56
N ARG A 165 2.24 5.89 29.70
CA ARG A 165 1.46 5.45 30.87
C ARG A 165 1.35 3.93 30.91
N LEU A 166 1.13 3.30 29.76
CA LEU A 166 0.92 1.86 29.65
C LEU A 166 2.22 1.05 29.65
N LEU A 167 3.32 1.65 29.23
CA LEU A 167 4.62 0.98 29.16
C LEU A 167 5.36 1.07 30.50
N PRO A 168 6.13 0.04 30.88
CA PRO A 168 6.99 0.09 32.07
C PRO A 168 8.00 1.24 31.97
N LYS A 169 8.35 1.82 33.12
CA LYS A 169 9.37 2.88 33.21
C LYS A 169 10.81 2.37 33.09
N THR A 170 11.01 1.06 33.15
CA THR A 170 12.30 0.38 33.05
C THR A 170 12.46 -0.31 31.70
N ASN A 171 13.66 -0.79 31.40
CA ASN A 171 13.88 -1.62 30.22
C ASN A 171 12.96 -2.84 30.24
N TYR A 172 12.27 -3.11 29.13
CA TYR A 172 11.32 -4.22 28.99
C TYR A 172 11.48 -4.89 27.64
N ILE A 173 11.06 -6.15 27.59
CA ILE A 173 10.89 -6.91 26.34
C ILE A 173 9.40 -7.09 26.11
N GLY A 174 8.89 -6.58 25.01
CA GLY A 174 7.50 -6.74 24.61
C GLY A 174 7.32 -7.99 23.74
N PHE A 175 6.30 -8.77 24.04
CA PHE A 175 5.85 -9.87 23.18
C PHE A 175 4.48 -9.53 22.62
N SER A 176 4.32 -9.66 21.29
CA SER A 176 3.03 -9.61 20.64
C SER A 176 2.57 -11.02 20.31
N ILE A 177 1.55 -11.50 21.03
CA ILE A 177 0.90 -12.76 20.71
C ILE A 177 -0.25 -12.45 19.76
N THR A 178 -0.04 -12.68 18.48
CA THR A 178 -1.14 -12.63 17.50
C THR A 178 -1.83 -13.97 17.51
N GLN A 179 -3.02 -14.03 18.04
CA GLN A 179 -3.91 -15.14 17.80
C GLN A 179 -4.42 -14.99 16.38
N GLY A 180 -4.00 -15.89 15.48
CA GLY A 180 -4.59 -15.99 14.14
C GLY A 180 -6.09 -16.20 14.31
N ASN A 181 -6.91 -15.43 13.60
CA ASN A 181 -8.34 -15.63 13.60
C ASN A 181 -8.64 -17.06 13.17
N GLN A 182 -9.01 -17.87 14.12
CA GLN A 182 -9.67 -19.15 13.87
C GLN A 182 -11.15 -18.81 13.56
N TYR A 183 -11.43 -18.54 12.29
CA TYR A 183 -12.78 -18.53 11.75
C TYR A 183 -12.80 -19.28 10.40
#